data_c7549400b5fa9e848ee87f38707cda7d
#
_entry.id   c7549400b5fa9e848ee87f38707cda7d
#
_cell.length_a   1.000
_cell.length_b   1.000
_cell.length_c   1.000
_cell.angle_alpha   90.00
_cell.angle_beta   90.00
_cell.angle_gamma   90.00
#
_symmetry.space_group_name_H-M   'P 1'
#
loop_
_entity.id
_entity.type
_entity.pdbx_description
1 polymer ?
#
loop_
_entity_poly.entity_id
_entity_poly.type
_entity_poly.pdbx_seq_one_letter_code
_entity_poly.pdbx_strand_id
1 'polypeptide(L)'
;MLELDEKKIRKGKPIGLPYQGSKKKISKKIVEIIKQNFGTEKPVYDIFGGGGAITAECMLNGLEVHYNDLDETVTSMFQKVVSEDRDYLKTLIVSRDEFLKIREKENKTIDDELKLIVNSFGNNRKNYLYSEEFSDLKYNIAIDVVKNHNTFKGYLKTKTYIDAVNNIKDKETLKQLGRIQQLAYIQQLERLQNININNLEITNHDYTHFSYLSDAIIYLDPPYEKAHLRGYSINNFDSKAFYDWAYKMSKKNIVLISSYEISDSRFKCVYEFKTVKSTFAPNKKSGDKTEKLFMVKKGEE
;
A
#
# COMPACT_ATOMS: atom_id res chain seq x y z
N MET A 1 -26.01 5.73 -5.26
CA MET A 1 -24.58 5.88 -5.58
C MET A 1 -23.97 6.81 -4.56
N LEU A 2 -22.72 6.57 -4.16
CA LEU A 2 -21.98 7.50 -3.30
C LEU A 2 -21.45 8.68 -4.14
N GLU A 3 -21.35 9.84 -3.50
CA GLU A 3 -20.90 11.07 -4.15
C GLU A 3 -19.41 11.31 -3.90
N LEU A 4 -18.72 11.96 -4.85
CA LEU A 4 -17.35 12.41 -4.72
C LEU A 4 -17.16 13.74 -5.45
N ASP A 5 -17.01 14.82 -4.70
CA ASP A 5 -16.43 16.06 -5.21
C ASP A 5 -14.90 15.96 -5.19
N GLU A 6 -14.30 15.69 -6.35
CA GLU A 6 -12.83 15.54 -6.47
C GLU A 6 -12.05 16.79 -6.07
N LYS A 7 -12.69 17.99 -6.03
CA LYS A 7 -12.02 19.23 -5.62
C LYS A 7 -11.69 19.25 -4.12
N LYS A 8 -12.40 18.47 -3.31
CA LYS A 8 -12.21 18.33 -1.87
C LYS A 8 -11.13 17.31 -1.50
N ILE A 9 -10.66 16.50 -2.46
CA ILE A 9 -9.62 15.52 -2.21
C ILE A 9 -8.35 16.21 -1.70
N ARG A 10 -7.81 15.74 -0.58
CA ARG A 10 -6.58 16.24 0.03
C ARG A 10 -5.45 16.33 -1.01
N LYS A 11 -4.74 17.44 -1.07
CA LYS A 11 -3.55 17.61 -1.91
C LYS A 11 -2.38 16.79 -1.38
N GLY A 12 -1.39 16.52 -2.23
CA GLY A 12 -0.20 15.76 -1.87
C GLY A 12 -0.23 14.31 -2.34
N LYS A 13 0.86 13.58 -2.11
CA LYS A 13 1.02 12.20 -2.55
C LYS A 13 0.31 11.23 -1.59
N PRO A 14 -0.20 10.10 -2.08
CA PRO A 14 -0.69 9.05 -1.20
C PRO A 14 0.46 8.42 -0.41
N ILE A 15 0.16 7.91 0.78
CA ILE A 15 1.11 7.36 1.75
C ILE A 15 0.78 5.90 2.01
N GLY A 16 1.71 5.14 2.56
CA GLY A 16 1.62 3.72 2.88
C GLY A 16 2.90 2.98 2.52
N LEU A 17 3.05 1.77 3.02
CA LEU A 17 4.18 0.91 2.67
C LEU A 17 4.25 0.68 1.15
N PRO A 18 5.44 0.49 0.57
CA PRO A 18 5.59 -0.03 -0.78
C PRO A 18 5.13 -1.50 -0.78
N TYR A 19 3.83 -1.74 -0.99
CA TYR A 19 3.18 -3.04 -0.83
C TYR A 19 2.44 -3.45 -2.10
N GLN A 20 2.50 -4.74 -2.45
CA GLN A 20 1.79 -5.28 -3.60
C GLN A 20 0.28 -5.26 -3.32
N GLY A 21 -0.53 -4.83 -4.27
CA GLY A 21 -1.99 -4.70 -4.07
C GLY A 21 -2.42 -3.42 -3.33
N SER A 22 -1.47 -2.57 -2.91
CA SER A 22 -1.78 -1.35 -2.15
C SER A 22 -2.79 -0.43 -2.85
N LYS A 23 -3.79 0.02 -2.08
CA LYS A 23 -4.83 0.98 -2.49
C LYS A 23 -4.33 2.43 -2.62
N LYS A 24 -3.01 2.69 -2.54
CA LYS A 24 -2.45 4.07 -2.61
C LYS A 24 -2.98 4.91 -3.77
N LYS A 25 -3.25 4.30 -4.93
CA LYS A 25 -3.75 5.05 -6.11
C LYS A 25 -5.13 5.65 -5.91
N ILE A 26 -5.96 5.03 -5.07
CA ILE A 26 -7.35 5.40 -4.83
C ILE A 26 -7.67 5.74 -3.37
N SER A 27 -6.72 5.56 -2.43
CA SER A 27 -6.95 5.80 -1.00
C SER A 27 -7.52 7.19 -0.71
N LYS A 28 -6.99 8.22 -1.37
CA LYS A 28 -7.47 9.59 -1.22
C LYS A 28 -8.92 9.77 -1.65
N LYS A 29 -9.33 9.09 -2.73
CA LYS A 29 -10.73 9.10 -3.20
C LYS A 29 -11.62 8.33 -2.25
N ILE A 30 -11.18 7.17 -1.76
CA ILE A 30 -11.95 6.36 -0.80
C ILE A 30 -12.21 7.15 0.48
N VAL A 31 -11.18 7.75 1.07
CA VAL A 31 -11.33 8.51 2.31
C VAL A 31 -12.18 9.76 2.10
N GLU A 32 -12.06 10.44 0.95
CA GLU A 32 -12.90 11.57 0.64
C GLU A 32 -14.38 11.16 0.43
N ILE A 33 -14.63 10.00 -0.21
CA ILE A 33 -15.99 9.41 -0.30
C ILE A 33 -16.54 9.14 1.11
N ILE A 34 -15.75 8.56 2.01
CA ILE A 34 -16.17 8.33 3.40
C ILE A 34 -16.60 9.64 4.03
N LYS A 35 -15.79 10.67 3.98
CA LYS A 35 -16.08 11.99 4.57
C LYS A 35 -17.34 12.64 4.00
N GLN A 36 -17.49 12.62 2.68
CA GLN A 36 -18.59 13.31 2.02
C GLN A 36 -19.95 12.62 2.22
N ASN A 37 -19.97 11.29 2.39
CA ASN A 37 -21.21 10.53 2.47
C ASN A 37 -21.58 10.12 3.90
N PHE A 38 -20.61 10.02 4.82
CA PHE A 38 -20.84 9.47 6.17
C PHE A 38 -20.33 10.38 7.28
N GLY A 39 -19.67 11.51 6.95
CA GLY A 39 -19.10 12.43 7.93
C GLY A 39 -17.73 11.97 8.46
N THR A 40 -17.32 12.58 9.57
CA THR A 40 -16.00 12.39 10.20
C THR A 40 -16.06 11.95 11.65
N GLU A 41 -17.28 11.81 12.20
CA GLU A 41 -17.51 11.59 13.63
C GLU A 41 -17.38 10.11 14.05
N LYS A 42 -17.49 9.19 13.10
CA LYS A 42 -17.43 7.76 13.38
C LYS A 42 -16.01 7.23 13.18
N PRO A 43 -15.53 6.34 14.07
CA PRO A 43 -14.24 5.68 13.87
C PRO A 43 -14.26 4.82 12.59
N VAL A 44 -13.14 4.82 11.87
CA VAL A 44 -12.90 4.01 10.68
C VAL A 44 -12.08 2.79 11.07
N TYR A 45 -12.56 1.60 10.74
CA TYR A 45 -11.82 0.34 10.92
C TYR A 45 -11.32 -0.16 9.56
N ASP A 46 -10.01 -0.08 9.34
CA ASP A 46 -9.30 -0.60 8.14
C ASP A 46 -8.86 -2.05 8.45
N ILE A 47 -9.78 -3.02 8.26
CA ILE A 47 -9.62 -4.39 8.77
C ILE A 47 -8.67 -5.24 7.92
N PHE A 48 -8.54 -4.94 6.64
CA PHE A 48 -7.59 -5.56 5.70
C PHE A 48 -6.58 -4.50 5.26
N GLY A 49 -5.89 -3.89 6.21
CA GLY A 49 -5.15 -2.65 6.01
C GLY A 49 -3.92 -2.78 5.12
N GLY A 50 -3.32 -3.98 5.01
CA GLY A 50 -2.17 -4.24 4.16
C GLY A 50 -1.06 -3.20 4.33
N GLY A 51 -0.68 -2.51 3.28
CA GLY A 51 0.34 -1.45 3.34
C GLY A 51 -0.09 -0.16 4.06
N GLY A 52 -1.25 -0.11 4.73
CA GLY A 52 -1.72 1.03 5.53
C GLY A 52 -2.10 2.26 4.72
N ALA A 53 -2.50 2.10 3.45
CA ALA A 53 -2.76 3.26 2.59
C ALA A 53 -4.06 3.98 2.92
N ILE A 54 -5.09 3.26 3.35
CA ILE A 54 -6.36 3.84 3.80
C ILE A 54 -6.18 4.42 5.20
N THR A 55 -5.58 3.66 6.11
CA THR A 55 -5.23 4.10 7.46
C THR A 55 -4.47 5.43 7.45
N ALA A 56 -3.36 5.50 6.71
CA ALA A 56 -2.55 6.71 6.60
C ALA A 56 -3.34 7.91 6.03
N GLU A 57 -4.21 7.68 5.07
CA GLU A 57 -5.02 8.74 4.48
C GLU A 57 -6.13 9.20 5.44
N CYS A 58 -6.75 8.30 6.22
CA CYS A 58 -7.69 8.64 7.28
C CYS A 58 -7.04 9.57 8.30
N MET A 59 -5.85 9.20 8.82
CA MET A 59 -5.09 10.01 9.77
C MET A 59 -4.76 11.40 9.23
N LEU A 60 -4.34 11.50 7.96
CA LEU A 60 -4.04 12.79 7.31
C LEU A 60 -5.27 13.66 7.08
N ASN A 61 -6.46 13.10 7.17
CA ASN A 61 -7.73 13.81 7.11
C ASN A 61 -8.35 14.04 8.50
N GLY A 62 -7.64 13.68 9.58
CA GLY A 62 -8.10 13.88 10.96
C GLY A 62 -9.22 12.92 11.39
N LEU A 63 -9.38 11.79 10.70
CA LEU A 63 -10.31 10.74 11.09
C LEU A 63 -9.68 9.85 12.17
N GLU A 64 -10.46 9.43 13.14
CA GLU A 64 -10.12 8.33 14.02
C GLU A 64 -10.08 7.04 13.20
N VAL A 65 -8.98 6.28 13.29
CA VAL A 65 -8.80 5.05 12.51
C VAL A 65 -8.11 3.97 13.31
N HIS A 66 -8.59 2.73 13.17
CA HIS A 66 -8.01 1.51 13.70
C HIS A 66 -7.49 0.67 12.53
N TYR A 67 -6.22 0.28 12.61
CA TYR A 67 -5.55 -0.48 11.57
C TYR A 67 -5.40 -1.94 12.00
N ASN A 68 -5.84 -2.85 11.14
CA ASN A 68 -5.70 -4.29 11.32
C ASN A 68 -5.29 -4.97 10.01
N ASP A 69 -4.49 -6.01 10.13
CA ASP A 69 -4.30 -6.99 9.06
C ASP A 69 -4.03 -8.37 9.68
N LEU A 70 -4.47 -9.44 9.02
CA LEU A 70 -4.22 -10.80 9.47
C LEU A 70 -2.73 -11.19 9.36
N ASP A 71 -2.00 -10.60 8.40
CA ASP A 71 -0.56 -10.84 8.21
C ASP A 71 0.26 -10.03 9.23
N GLU A 72 0.72 -10.70 10.29
CA GLU A 72 1.56 -10.11 11.33
C GLU A 72 2.84 -9.49 10.77
N THR A 73 3.41 -10.04 9.69
CA THR A 73 4.59 -9.46 9.04
C THR A 73 4.30 -8.07 8.51
N VAL A 74 3.11 -7.87 7.94
CA VAL A 74 2.70 -6.59 7.36
C VAL A 74 2.44 -5.55 8.44
N THR A 75 1.69 -5.92 9.50
CA THR A 75 1.42 -5.02 10.63
C THR A 75 2.71 -4.65 11.35
N SER A 76 3.62 -5.60 11.57
CA SER A 76 4.93 -5.36 12.18
C SER A 76 5.83 -4.47 11.31
N MET A 77 5.84 -4.64 9.98
CA MET A 77 6.56 -3.73 9.07
C MET A 77 6.00 -2.31 9.13
N PHE A 78 4.67 -2.17 9.17
CA PHE A 78 4.04 -0.86 9.29
C PHE A 78 4.43 -0.20 10.61
N GLN A 79 4.28 -0.92 11.73
CA GLN A 79 4.64 -0.43 13.06
C GLN A 79 6.12 -0.06 13.14
N LYS A 80 7.01 -0.91 12.62
CA LYS A 80 8.47 -0.64 12.59
C LYS A 80 8.78 0.66 11.88
N VAL A 81 8.24 0.89 10.68
CA VAL A 81 8.49 2.11 9.91
C VAL A 81 8.02 3.36 10.64
N VAL A 82 6.84 3.32 11.28
CA VAL A 82 6.28 4.51 11.95
C VAL A 82 6.92 4.80 13.31
N SER A 83 7.57 3.83 13.94
CA SER A 83 8.24 3.97 15.24
C SER A 83 9.73 4.33 15.14
N GLU A 84 10.35 4.10 13.99
CA GLU A 84 11.79 4.35 13.80
C GLU A 84 12.07 5.76 13.28
N ASP A 85 13.32 6.16 13.39
CA ASP A 85 13.78 7.45 12.89
C ASP A 85 14.13 7.42 11.39
N ARG A 86 14.50 8.58 10.87
CA ARG A 86 14.88 8.74 9.48
C ARG A 86 16.18 8.00 9.12
N ASP A 87 17.11 7.86 10.08
CA ASP A 87 18.40 7.20 9.84
C ASP A 87 18.22 5.68 9.66
N TYR A 88 17.24 5.10 10.34
CA TYR A 88 16.83 3.71 10.10
C TYR A 88 16.48 3.46 8.63
N LEU A 89 15.76 4.38 7.97
CA LEU A 89 15.37 4.19 6.57
C LEU A 89 16.56 4.05 5.62
N LYS A 90 17.71 4.65 5.96
CA LYS A 90 18.92 4.54 5.15
C LYS A 90 19.46 3.10 5.12
N THR A 91 19.25 2.35 6.20
CA THR A 91 19.69 0.96 6.34
C THR A 91 18.90 -0.02 5.48
N LEU A 92 17.75 0.40 4.96
CA LEU A 92 16.89 -0.43 4.12
C LEU A 92 17.33 -0.51 2.65
N ILE A 93 18.28 0.31 2.22
CA ILE A 93 18.86 0.25 0.87
C ILE A 93 19.97 -0.80 0.89
N VAL A 94 19.80 -1.87 0.12
CA VAL A 94 20.77 -2.97 0.06
C VAL A 94 21.22 -3.26 -1.38
N SER A 95 22.43 -3.84 -1.50
CA SER A 95 22.96 -4.32 -2.77
C SER A 95 22.17 -5.55 -3.25
N ARG A 96 22.41 -5.93 -4.53
CA ARG A 96 21.84 -7.16 -5.08
C ARG A 96 22.28 -8.40 -4.31
N ASP A 97 23.56 -8.48 -3.96
CA ASP A 97 24.12 -9.63 -3.21
C ASP A 97 23.52 -9.76 -1.83
N GLU A 98 23.38 -8.63 -1.10
CA GLU A 98 22.73 -8.63 0.21
C GLU A 98 21.26 -9.01 0.09
N PHE A 99 20.54 -8.48 -0.92
CA PHE A 99 19.15 -8.85 -1.19
C PHE A 99 19.00 -10.36 -1.41
N LEU A 100 19.86 -10.96 -2.24
CA LEU A 100 19.82 -12.40 -2.51
C LEU A 100 20.09 -13.23 -1.24
N LYS A 101 21.07 -12.82 -0.43
CA LYS A 101 21.36 -13.47 0.87
C LYS A 101 20.15 -13.39 1.82
N ILE A 102 19.52 -12.22 1.92
CA ILE A 102 18.32 -12.04 2.76
C ILE A 102 17.18 -12.90 2.24
N ARG A 103 16.96 -12.91 0.92
CA ARG A 103 15.89 -13.69 0.29
C ARG A 103 15.95 -15.19 0.64
N GLU A 104 17.17 -15.75 0.70
CA GLU A 104 17.41 -17.16 0.98
C GLU A 104 17.39 -17.51 2.48
N LYS A 105 17.28 -16.54 3.39
CA LYS A 105 17.14 -16.83 4.83
C LYS A 105 15.88 -17.65 5.08
N GLU A 106 15.99 -18.67 5.92
CA GLU A 106 14.85 -19.46 6.40
C GLU A 106 13.97 -18.61 7.33
N ASN A 107 14.58 -17.98 8.33
CA ASN A 107 13.90 -17.10 9.28
C ASN A 107 14.28 -15.63 8.99
N LYS A 108 13.31 -14.85 8.51
CA LYS A 108 13.48 -13.45 8.18
C LYS A 108 13.01 -12.57 9.33
N THR A 109 13.80 -11.58 9.68
CA THR A 109 13.38 -10.52 10.60
C THR A 109 12.49 -9.50 9.88
N ILE A 110 11.83 -8.62 10.63
CA ILE A 110 11.04 -7.52 10.05
C ILE A 110 11.93 -6.58 9.22
N ASP A 111 13.18 -6.37 9.65
CA ASP A 111 14.16 -5.59 8.87
C ASP A 111 14.50 -6.28 7.53
N ASP A 112 14.64 -7.61 7.54
CA ASP A 112 14.83 -8.39 6.31
C ASP A 112 13.64 -8.23 5.35
N GLU A 113 12.42 -8.31 5.86
CA GLU A 113 11.19 -8.13 5.07
C GLU A 113 11.08 -6.71 4.49
N LEU A 114 11.41 -5.68 5.28
CA LEU A 114 11.46 -4.30 4.81
C LEU A 114 12.55 -4.08 3.76
N LYS A 115 13.74 -4.66 3.93
CA LYS A 115 14.79 -4.64 2.92
C LYS A 115 14.33 -5.32 1.62
N LEU A 116 13.69 -6.48 1.72
CA LEU A 116 13.16 -7.19 0.55
C LEU A 116 12.10 -6.37 -0.19
N ILE A 117 11.15 -5.77 0.53
CA ILE A 117 10.06 -5.01 -0.12
C ILE A 117 10.55 -3.71 -0.77
N VAL A 118 11.53 -3.04 -0.18
CA VAL A 118 12.16 -1.81 -0.71
C VAL A 118 13.01 -2.08 -1.94
N ASN A 119 13.68 -3.23 -2.00
CA ASN A 119 14.66 -3.54 -3.03
C ASN A 119 14.15 -4.53 -4.09
N SER A 120 12.84 -4.84 -4.12
CA SER A 120 12.28 -5.76 -5.10
C SER A 120 11.42 -5.09 -6.17
N PHE A 121 11.43 -5.67 -7.37
CA PHE A 121 10.60 -5.25 -8.48
C PHE A 121 9.11 -5.45 -8.15
N GLY A 122 8.33 -4.38 -8.25
CA GLY A 122 6.91 -4.42 -7.89
C GLY A 122 6.63 -4.80 -6.44
N ASN A 123 7.62 -4.66 -5.55
CA ASN A 123 7.54 -4.99 -4.13
C ASN A 123 7.16 -6.47 -3.87
N ASN A 124 7.63 -7.37 -4.75
CA ASN A 124 7.28 -8.78 -4.72
C ASN A 124 8.18 -9.64 -3.81
N ARG A 125 9.20 -9.05 -3.18
CA ARG A 125 10.19 -9.70 -2.29
C ARG A 125 11.03 -10.81 -2.95
N LYS A 126 10.84 -11.07 -4.24
CA LYS A 126 11.45 -12.19 -4.98
C LYS A 126 12.55 -11.75 -5.93
N ASN A 127 12.29 -10.71 -6.71
CA ASN A 127 13.17 -10.26 -7.77
C ASN A 127 13.76 -8.89 -7.43
N TYR A 128 15.08 -8.77 -7.45
CA TYR A 128 15.75 -7.49 -7.22
C TYR A 128 15.28 -6.43 -8.22
N LEU A 129 15.31 -5.16 -7.81
CA LEU A 129 14.78 -4.02 -8.58
C LEU A 129 15.42 -3.83 -9.96
N TYR A 130 16.68 -4.16 -10.06
CA TYR A 130 17.49 -3.88 -11.23
C TYR A 130 18.04 -5.15 -11.86
N SER A 131 18.31 -5.11 -13.18
CA SER A 131 19.10 -6.15 -13.85
C SER A 131 20.51 -6.22 -13.25
N GLU A 132 21.18 -7.34 -13.43
CA GLU A 132 22.52 -7.57 -12.89
C GLU A 132 23.51 -6.50 -13.36
N GLU A 133 23.44 -6.14 -14.62
CA GLU A 133 24.30 -5.15 -15.27
C GLU A 133 24.23 -3.75 -14.63
N PHE A 134 23.05 -3.33 -14.11
CA PHE A 134 22.85 -1.99 -13.56
C PHE A 134 22.69 -1.96 -12.03
N SER A 135 22.72 -3.13 -11.39
CA SER A 135 22.44 -3.23 -9.94
C SER A 135 23.43 -2.44 -9.10
N ASP A 136 24.74 -2.64 -9.35
CA ASP A 136 25.79 -2.01 -8.57
C ASP A 136 25.87 -0.50 -8.84
N LEU A 137 25.76 -0.10 -10.09
CA LEU A 137 25.76 1.31 -10.47
C LEU A 137 24.63 2.07 -9.73
N LYS A 138 23.41 1.57 -9.79
CA LYS A 138 22.26 2.23 -9.15
C LYS A 138 22.33 2.20 -7.64
N TYR A 139 22.77 1.09 -7.07
CA TYR A 139 22.97 0.95 -5.64
C TYR A 139 24.03 1.94 -5.13
N ASN A 140 25.21 2.00 -5.76
CA ASN A 140 26.29 2.88 -5.37
C ASN A 140 25.87 4.35 -5.43
N ILE A 141 25.18 4.76 -6.51
CA ILE A 141 24.63 6.12 -6.59
C ILE A 141 23.62 6.38 -5.49
N ALA A 142 22.73 5.42 -5.16
CA ALA A 142 21.76 5.58 -4.07
C ALA A 142 22.44 5.80 -2.72
N ILE A 143 23.44 4.97 -2.40
CA ILE A 143 24.20 5.06 -1.14
C ILE A 143 24.99 6.37 -1.10
N ASP A 144 25.68 6.76 -2.16
CA ASP A 144 26.45 8.01 -2.20
C ASP A 144 25.59 9.25 -2.07
N VAL A 145 24.41 9.26 -2.71
CA VAL A 145 23.43 10.34 -2.54
C VAL A 145 22.97 10.46 -1.09
N VAL A 146 22.61 9.33 -0.48
CA VAL A 146 22.16 9.31 0.92
C VAL A 146 23.27 9.73 1.88
N LYS A 147 24.48 9.21 1.68
CA LYS A 147 25.66 9.50 2.52
C LYS A 147 26.10 10.96 2.42
N ASN A 148 26.19 11.50 1.21
CA ASN A 148 26.79 12.83 0.97
C ASN A 148 25.76 13.97 1.07
N HIS A 149 24.48 13.69 0.83
CA HIS A 149 23.44 14.74 0.78
C HIS A 149 22.31 14.53 1.79
N ASN A 150 22.32 13.42 2.51
CA ASN A 150 21.26 13.08 3.47
C ASN A 150 19.84 13.31 2.92
N THR A 151 19.59 12.93 1.66
CA THR A 151 18.32 13.17 0.99
C THR A 151 17.80 11.95 0.24
N PHE A 152 16.49 11.78 0.24
CA PHE A 152 15.79 10.82 -0.61
C PHE A 152 15.02 11.51 -1.74
N LYS A 153 14.72 12.79 -1.56
CA LYS A 153 13.97 13.62 -2.50
C LYS A 153 14.88 14.57 -3.26
N GLY A 154 14.61 14.71 -4.56
CA GLY A 154 15.36 15.69 -5.38
C GLY A 154 16.79 15.28 -5.68
N TYR A 155 17.13 14.02 -5.47
CA TYR A 155 18.47 13.48 -5.67
C TYR A 155 19.03 13.69 -7.08
N LEU A 156 18.17 13.82 -8.09
CA LEU A 156 18.58 14.12 -9.48
C LEU A 156 19.33 15.47 -9.62
N LYS A 157 19.18 16.38 -8.64
CA LYS A 157 19.83 17.69 -8.61
C LYS A 157 21.08 17.68 -7.72
N THR A 158 21.41 16.58 -7.08
CA THR A 158 22.61 16.48 -6.26
C THR A 158 23.86 16.40 -7.13
N LYS A 159 24.96 16.99 -6.65
CA LYS A 159 26.25 16.90 -7.35
C LYS A 159 26.65 15.46 -7.59
N THR A 160 26.51 14.59 -6.57
CA THR A 160 26.80 13.15 -6.67
C THR A 160 26.07 12.48 -7.84
N TYR A 161 24.76 12.73 -8.01
CA TYR A 161 24.01 12.14 -9.13
C TYR A 161 24.44 12.73 -10.47
N ILE A 162 24.63 14.02 -10.55
CA ILE A 162 25.08 14.73 -11.78
C ILE A 162 26.46 14.22 -12.22
N ASP A 163 27.41 14.12 -11.28
CA ASP A 163 28.76 13.61 -11.57
C ASP A 163 28.71 12.15 -12.03
N ALA A 164 27.91 11.31 -11.39
CA ALA A 164 27.71 9.91 -11.82
C ALA A 164 27.17 9.83 -13.25
N VAL A 165 26.15 10.65 -13.57
CA VAL A 165 25.57 10.73 -14.93
C VAL A 165 26.61 11.21 -15.96
N ASN A 166 27.36 12.24 -15.63
CA ASN A 166 28.37 12.83 -16.55
C ASN A 166 29.54 11.88 -16.82
N ASN A 167 29.84 10.97 -15.91
CA ASN A 167 30.89 9.95 -16.08
C ASN A 167 30.45 8.78 -16.95
N ILE A 168 29.16 8.63 -17.25
CA ILE A 168 28.64 7.57 -18.13
C ILE A 168 28.74 8.04 -19.58
N LYS A 169 29.66 7.40 -20.35
CA LYS A 169 29.87 7.72 -21.76
C LYS A 169 28.88 7.02 -22.70
N ASP A 170 28.37 5.88 -22.29
CA ASP A 170 27.45 5.07 -23.08
C ASP A 170 26.02 5.57 -22.97
N LYS A 171 25.41 5.86 -24.15
CA LYS A 171 24.02 6.38 -24.24
C LYS A 171 22.95 5.37 -23.76
N GLU A 172 23.19 4.08 -23.91
CA GLU A 172 22.25 3.05 -23.49
C GLU A 172 22.22 2.95 -21.97
N THR A 173 23.39 2.93 -21.33
CA THR A 173 23.54 3.00 -19.87
C THR A 173 22.87 4.26 -19.30
N LEU A 174 23.02 5.43 -19.94
CA LEU A 174 22.34 6.66 -19.54
C LEU A 174 20.81 6.52 -19.57
N LYS A 175 20.25 5.92 -20.62
CA LYS A 175 18.81 5.65 -20.70
C LYS A 175 18.33 4.73 -19.59
N GLN A 176 19.11 3.70 -19.27
CA GLN A 176 18.80 2.70 -18.25
C GLN A 176 18.99 3.24 -16.83
N LEU A 177 19.87 4.22 -16.62
CA LEU A 177 20.08 4.81 -15.29
C LEU A 177 18.78 5.34 -14.71
N GLY A 178 18.04 6.17 -15.45
CA GLY A 178 16.69 6.61 -15.14
C GLY A 178 16.45 6.90 -13.65
N ARG A 179 15.30 6.46 -13.16
CA ARG A 179 14.93 6.66 -11.75
C ARG A 179 15.60 5.62 -10.85
N ILE A 180 16.17 6.08 -9.73
CA ILE A 180 16.64 5.20 -8.65
C ILE A 180 15.43 4.84 -7.78
N GLN A 181 14.88 3.66 -7.98
CA GLN A 181 13.61 3.25 -7.39
C GLN A 181 13.71 3.04 -5.86
N GLN A 182 14.87 2.59 -5.37
CA GLN A 182 15.16 2.48 -3.94
C GLN A 182 14.89 3.81 -3.23
N LEU A 183 15.49 4.91 -3.69
CA LEU A 183 15.28 6.24 -3.10
C LEU A 183 13.80 6.67 -3.15
N ALA A 184 13.08 6.26 -4.20
CA ALA A 184 11.66 6.55 -4.31
C ALA A 184 10.82 5.80 -3.28
N TYR A 185 11.16 4.54 -2.98
CA TYR A 185 10.48 3.75 -1.95
C TYR A 185 10.83 4.24 -0.55
N ILE A 186 12.10 4.54 -0.29
CA ILE A 186 12.52 5.15 0.99
C ILE A 186 11.78 6.48 1.22
N GLN A 187 11.63 7.32 0.20
CA GLN A 187 10.84 8.55 0.31
C GLN A 187 9.35 8.28 0.63
N GLN A 188 8.80 7.14 0.23
CA GLN A 188 7.44 6.77 0.65
C GLN A 188 7.39 6.45 2.14
N LEU A 189 8.39 5.69 2.63
CA LEU A 189 8.50 5.34 4.05
C LEU A 189 8.73 6.60 4.91
N GLU A 190 9.59 7.52 4.48
CA GLU A 190 9.80 8.81 5.14
C GLU A 190 8.49 9.60 5.31
N ARG A 191 7.63 9.58 4.30
CA ARG A 191 6.29 10.23 4.44
C ARG A 191 5.39 9.51 5.43
N LEU A 192 5.51 8.19 5.54
CA LEU A 192 4.75 7.40 6.51
C LEU A 192 5.22 7.70 7.94
N GLN A 193 6.53 7.81 8.19
CA GLN A 193 7.09 8.20 9.49
C GLN A 193 6.60 9.58 9.98
N ASN A 194 6.31 10.49 9.05
CA ASN A 194 5.88 11.86 9.40
C ASN A 194 4.38 11.95 9.76
N ILE A 195 3.67 10.83 9.85
CA ILE A 195 2.27 10.81 10.33
C ILE A 195 2.28 10.72 11.86
N ASN A 196 1.46 11.53 12.50
CA ASN A 196 1.26 11.40 13.95
C ASN A 196 0.42 10.14 14.24
N ILE A 197 1.03 9.15 14.88
CA ILE A 197 0.42 7.86 15.18
C ILE A 197 0.04 7.68 16.65
N ASN A 198 0.09 8.73 17.48
CA ASN A 198 -0.05 8.62 18.94
C ASN A 198 -1.32 7.89 19.40
N ASN A 199 -2.37 7.90 18.58
CA ASN A 199 -3.64 7.25 18.88
C ASN A 199 -4.00 6.13 17.90
N LEU A 200 -3.03 5.66 17.09
CA LEU A 200 -3.28 4.57 16.15
C LEU A 200 -3.18 3.23 16.86
N GLU A 201 -4.29 2.52 16.96
CA GLU A 201 -4.30 1.12 17.36
C GLU A 201 -3.92 0.23 16.16
N ILE A 202 -2.89 -0.59 16.34
CA ILE A 202 -2.42 -1.57 15.35
C ILE A 202 -2.71 -2.96 15.88
N THR A 203 -3.52 -3.73 15.18
CA THR A 203 -3.92 -5.07 15.58
C THR A 203 -3.64 -6.10 14.50
N ASN A 204 -3.64 -7.38 14.92
CA ASN A 204 -3.37 -8.51 14.04
C ASN A 204 -4.39 -9.62 14.32
N HIS A 205 -5.62 -9.40 13.90
CA HIS A 205 -6.74 -10.29 14.15
C HIS A 205 -7.44 -10.68 12.86
N ASP A 206 -8.10 -11.85 12.89
CA ASP A 206 -9.07 -12.21 11.87
C ASP A 206 -10.26 -11.23 11.88
N TYR A 207 -10.87 -10.99 10.71
CA TYR A 207 -11.97 -10.04 10.58
C TYR A 207 -13.15 -10.36 11.48
N THR A 208 -13.37 -11.62 11.86
CA THR A 208 -14.46 -12.05 12.75
C THR A 208 -14.29 -11.55 14.18
N HIS A 209 -13.06 -11.23 14.60
CA HIS A 209 -12.78 -10.58 15.88
C HIS A 209 -13.56 -9.28 16.05
N PHE A 210 -13.80 -8.55 14.99
CA PHE A 210 -14.48 -7.26 14.98
C PHE A 210 -16.02 -7.34 15.01
N SER A 211 -16.59 -8.52 15.28
CA SER A 211 -18.04 -8.75 15.31
C SER A 211 -18.78 -7.94 16.41
N TYR A 212 -18.07 -7.39 17.38
CA TYR A 212 -18.59 -6.55 18.45
C TYR A 212 -18.87 -5.10 18.01
N LEU A 213 -18.31 -4.64 16.89
CA LEU A 213 -18.41 -3.26 16.47
C LEU A 213 -19.86 -2.83 16.20
N SER A 214 -20.15 -1.61 16.63
CA SER A 214 -21.39 -0.90 16.32
C SER A 214 -21.11 0.59 16.15
N ASP A 215 -21.88 1.24 15.30
CA ASP A 215 -21.80 2.68 15.00
C ASP A 215 -20.45 3.14 14.43
N ALA A 216 -19.79 2.29 13.66
CA ALA A 216 -18.50 2.51 13.03
C ALA A 216 -18.58 2.49 11.50
N ILE A 217 -17.52 2.97 10.84
CA ILE A 217 -17.27 2.77 9.41
C ILE A 217 -16.26 1.65 9.27
N ILE A 218 -16.63 0.56 8.62
CA ILE A 218 -15.77 -0.60 8.40
C ILE A 218 -15.37 -0.63 6.93
N TYR A 219 -14.08 -0.43 6.66
CA TYR A 219 -13.51 -0.57 5.32
C TYR A 219 -12.85 -1.94 5.18
N LEU A 220 -13.19 -2.64 4.11
CA LEU A 220 -12.78 -4.02 3.83
C LEU A 220 -12.17 -4.11 2.43
N ASP A 221 -10.94 -4.61 2.36
CA ASP A 221 -10.23 -4.92 1.12
C ASP A 221 -9.76 -6.39 1.12
N PRO A 222 -10.71 -7.35 1.13
CA PRO A 222 -10.39 -8.77 1.24
C PRO A 222 -9.72 -9.29 -0.03
N PRO A 223 -9.10 -10.50 0.01
CA PRO A 223 -8.70 -11.21 -1.20
C PRO A 223 -9.89 -11.36 -2.17
N TYR A 224 -9.70 -10.98 -3.44
CA TYR A 224 -10.80 -10.96 -4.41
C TYR A 224 -11.14 -12.36 -4.92
N GLU A 225 -12.43 -12.69 -5.03
CA GLU A 225 -12.95 -14.01 -5.42
C GLU A 225 -12.31 -14.61 -6.68
N LYS A 226 -12.00 -13.78 -7.67
CA LYS A 226 -11.46 -14.21 -8.97
C LYS A 226 -10.00 -13.80 -9.18
N ALA A 227 -9.33 -13.30 -8.14
CA ALA A 227 -7.92 -13.04 -8.24
C ALA A 227 -7.18 -14.37 -8.18
N HIS A 228 -6.66 -14.86 -9.32
CA HIS A 228 -5.68 -15.92 -9.30
C HIS A 228 -4.51 -15.45 -8.42
N LEU A 229 -4.42 -16.05 -7.25
CA LEU A 229 -3.59 -15.65 -6.11
C LEU A 229 -2.10 -15.87 -6.42
N ARG A 230 -1.57 -15.17 -7.41
CA ARG A 230 -0.13 -15.08 -7.66
C ARG A 230 0.47 -14.18 -6.59
N GLY A 231 0.78 -14.76 -5.43
CA GLY A 231 1.60 -14.10 -4.42
C GLY A 231 0.99 -13.88 -3.04
N TYR A 232 -0.25 -14.27 -2.78
CA TYR A 232 -0.84 -14.28 -1.44
C TYR A 232 -0.82 -15.68 -0.85
N SER A 233 -0.37 -15.81 0.40
CA SER A 233 -0.32 -17.09 1.15
C SER A 233 -1.69 -17.61 1.58
N ILE A 234 -2.78 -16.96 1.19
CA ILE A 234 -4.15 -17.30 1.65
C ILE A 234 -4.81 -18.20 0.62
N ASN A 235 -4.51 -19.49 0.66
CA ASN A 235 -5.10 -20.48 -0.23
C ASN A 235 -6.57 -20.81 0.07
N ASN A 236 -7.19 -20.31 1.17
CA ASN A 236 -8.51 -20.72 1.65
C ASN A 236 -9.37 -19.58 2.20
N PHE A 237 -9.38 -18.38 1.57
CA PHE A 237 -10.31 -17.34 1.99
C PHE A 237 -11.76 -17.73 1.62
N ASP A 238 -12.60 -17.96 2.64
CA ASP A 238 -14.01 -18.26 2.46
C ASP A 238 -14.81 -16.98 2.20
N SER A 239 -14.98 -16.65 0.92
CA SER A 239 -15.72 -15.47 0.49
C SER A 239 -17.19 -15.50 0.94
N LYS A 240 -17.81 -16.70 1.03
CA LYS A 240 -19.20 -16.81 1.47
C LYS A 240 -19.33 -16.47 2.95
N ALA A 241 -18.52 -17.09 3.81
CA ALA A 241 -18.51 -16.77 5.24
C ALA A 241 -18.19 -15.29 5.48
N PHE A 242 -17.24 -14.70 4.72
CA PHE A 242 -16.92 -13.29 4.77
C PHE A 242 -18.12 -12.40 4.42
N TYR A 243 -18.85 -12.68 3.32
CA TYR A 243 -20.02 -11.88 2.96
C TYR A 243 -21.17 -12.03 3.96
N ASP A 244 -21.35 -13.22 4.54
CA ASP A 244 -22.33 -13.43 5.61
C ASP A 244 -21.99 -12.59 6.84
N TRP A 245 -20.71 -12.52 7.20
CA TRP A 245 -20.24 -11.65 8.28
C TRP A 245 -20.42 -10.17 7.94
N ALA A 246 -19.95 -9.72 6.77
CA ALA A 246 -20.07 -8.34 6.34
C ALA A 246 -21.54 -7.86 6.27
N TYR A 247 -22.45 -8.74 5.82
CA TYR A 247 -23.88 -8.48 5.85
C TYR A 247 -24.42 -8.29 7.28
N LYS A 248 -24.02 -9.14 8.23
CA LYS A 248 -24.40 -8.98 9.64
C LYS A 248 -23.87 -7.66 10.20
N MET A 249 -22.62 -7.32 9.93
CA MET A 249 -22.01 -6.08 10.40
C MET A 249 -22.71 -4.83 9.86
N SER A 250 -23.23 -4.88 8.64
CA SER A 250 -23.96 -3.76 8.03
C SER A 250 -25.27 -3.39 8.70
N LYS A 251 -25.78 -4.23 9.64
CA LYS A 251 -26.98 -3.93 10.42
C LYS A 251 -26.76 -2.85 11.48
N LYS A 252 -25.50 -2.69 11.93
CA LYS A 252 -25.12 -1.76 13.00
C LYS A 252 -24.00 -0.79 12.58
N ASN A 253 -23.40 -0.97 11.42
CA ASN A 253 -22.24 -0.23 10.93
C ASN A 253 -22.43 0.19 9.48
N ILE A 254 -21.61 1.14 9.04
CA ILE A 254 -21.42 1.44 7.63
C ILE A 254 -20.32 0.52 7.12
N VAL A 255 -20.64 -0.43 6.23
CA VAL A 255 -19.68 -1.40 5.69
C VAL A 255 -19.41 -1.07 4.22
N LEU A 256 -18.15 -0.79 3.90
CA LEU A 256 -17.62 -0.53 2.55
C LEU A 256 -16.66 -1.65 2.15
N ILE A 257 -16.95 -2.34 1.04
CA ILE A 257 -16.08 -3.40 0.51
C ILE A 257 -15.47 -2.93 -0.80
N SER A 258 -14.14 -2.98 -0.90
CA SER A 258 -13.39 -2.74 -2.13
C SER A 258 -13.21 -4.06 -2.89
N SER A 259 -13.61 -4.10 -4.16
CA SER A 259 -13.44 -5.27 -5.04
C SER A 259 -13.63 -4.90 -6.50
N TYR A 260 -13.23 -5.78 -7.42
CA TYR A 260 -13.61 -5.66 -8.83
C TYR A 260 -15.05 -6.09 -9.05
N GLU A 261 -15.45 -7.19 -8.46
CA GLU A 261 -16.79 -7.78 -8.52
C GLU A 261 -17.09 -8.50 -7.21
N ILE A 262 -18.35 -8.55 -6.84
CA ILE A 262 -18.88 -9.36 -5.73
C ILE A 262 -20.01 -10.21 -6.30
N SER A 263 -19.95 -11.55 -6.08
CA SER A 263 -20.95 -12.49 -6.57
C SER A 263 -22.23 -12.50 -5.71
N ASP A 264 -22.13 -12.08 -4.46
CA ASP A 264 -23.23 -12.05 -3.50
C ASP A 264 -24.25 -10.96 -3.83
N SER A 265 -25.47 -11.36 -4.14
CA SER A 265 -26.56 -10.47 -4.59
C SER A 265 -27.04 -9.48 -3.53
N ARG A 266 -26.68 -9.68 -2.25
CA ARG A 266 -27.01 -8.75 -1.14
C ARG A 266 -26.23 -7.43 -1.24
N PHE A 267 -25.11 -7.41 -1.98
CA PHE A 267 -24.28 -6.23 -2.16
C PHE A 267 -24.55 -5.56 -3.50
N LYS A 268 -24.39 -4.24 -3.53
CA LYS A 268 -24.48 -3.45 -4.76
C LYS A 268 -23.24 -2.56 -4.89
N CYS A 269 -22.81 -2.33 -6.12
CA CYS A 269 -21.82 -1.31 -6.42
C CYS A 269 -22.40 0.06 -6.10
N VAL A 270 -21.69 0.83 -5.27
CA VAL A 270 -22.08 2.18 -4.86
C VAL A 270 -21.14 3.25 -5.39
N TYR A 271 -19.96 2.87 -5.86
CA TYR A 271 -19.01 3.76 -6.53
C TYR A 271 -18.07 2.93 -7.43
N GLU A 272 -17.74 3.46 -8.61
CA GLU A 272 -16.78 2.87 -9.54
C GLU A 272 -15.65 3.87 -9.83
N PHE A 273 -14.39 3.44 -9.58
CA PHE A 273 -13.24 4.30 -9.85
C PHE A 273 -12.91 4.26 -11.34
N LYS A 274 -12.71 5.43 -11.97
CA LYS A 274 -12.20 5.48 -13.34
C LYS A 274 -10.92 4.69 -13.45
N THR A 275 -10.79 3.85 -14.48
CA THR A 275 -9.75 2.84 -14.68
C THR A 275 -8.36 3.34 -14.34
N VAL A 276 -7.73 2.72 -13.37
CA VAL A 276 -6.30 2.90 -13.08
C VAL A 276 -5.57 1.77 -13.77
N LYS A 277 -4.93 2.03 -14.92
CA LYS A 277 -4.15 1.03 -15.66
C LYS A 277 -3.20 0.30 -14.69
N SER A 278 -3.32 -1.01 -14.62
CA SER A 278 -2.37 -1.85 -13.89
C SER A 278 -0.99 -1.73 -14.54
N THR A 279 0.04 -1.44 -13.75
CA THR A 279 1.43 -1.35 -14.21
C THR A 279 1.96 -2.71 -14.69
N PHE A 280 1.26 -3.81 -14.39
CA PHE A 280 1.68 -5.19 -14.65
C PHE A 280 1.05 -5.86 -15.89
N ALA A 281 0.22 -5.15 -16.66
CA ALA A 281 -0.37 -5.69 -17.88
C ALA A 281 -0.41 -4.63 -18.99
N PRO A 282 0.73 -4.22 -19.58
CA PRO A 282 0.72 -3.21 -20.64
C PRO A 282 0.10 -3.68 -21.95
N ASN A 283 -0.08 -5.01 -22.19
CA ASN A 283 -0.41 -5.56 -23.51
C ASN A 283 -1.49 -6.65 -23.53
N LYS A 284 -2.41 -6.73 -22.56
CA LYS A 284 -3.54 -7.67 -22.67
C LYS A 284 -4.86 -6.94 -22.81
N LYS A 285 -5.60 -7.23 -23.89
CA LYS A 285 -7.05 -7.07 -24.07
C LYS A 285 -7.86 -7.97 -23.10
N SER A 286 -7.47 -8.09 -21.85
CA SER A 286 -8.33 -8.61 -20.78
C SER A 286 -8.99 -7.40 -20.18
N GLY A 287 -10.33 -7.34 -20.23
CA GLY A 287 -11.13 -6.19 -19.87
C GLY A 287 -10.60 -5.45 -18.64
N ASP A 288 -10.46 -4.16 -18.75
CA ASP A 288 -9.94 -3.28 -17.70
C ASP A 288 -10.74 -3.54 -16.42
N LYS A 289 -10.13 -4.26 -15.46
CA LYS A 289 -10.76 -4.49 -14.16
C LYS A 289 -10.76 -3.18 -13.40
N THR A 290 -11.94 -2.60 -13.24
CA THR A 290 -12.14 -1.35 -12.53
C THR A 290 -12.40 -1.63 -11.05
N GLU A 291 -11.69 -0.95 -10.19
CA GLU A 291 -11.92 -1.01 -8.75
C GLU A 291 -13.27 -0.37 -8.40
N LYS A 292 -14.03 -1.00 -7.50
CA LYS A 292 -15.36 -0.57 -7.10
C LYS A 292 -15.53 -0.61 -5.58
N LEU A 293 -16.44 0.21 -5.07
CA LEU A 293 -16.92 0.10 -3.70
C LEU A 293 -18.32 -0.50 -3.69
N PHE A 294 -18.53 -1.42 -2.76
CA PHE A 294 -19.79 -2.10 -2.56
C PHE A 294 -20.33 -1.85 -1.15
N MET A 295 -21.63 -1.82 -1.05
CA MET A 295 -22.38 -1.80 0.23
C MET A 295 -23.55 -2.77 0.13
N VAL A 296 -24.08 -3.16 1.28
CA VAL A 296 -25.31 -3.93 1.35
C VAL A 296 -26.46 -3.11 0.74
N LYS A 297 -27.29 -3.76 -0.04
CA LYS A 297 -28.56 -3.16 -0.53
C LYS A 297 -29.40 -2.80 0.68
N LYS A 298 -29.82 -1.54 0.80
CA LYS A 298 -30.90 -1.21 1.74
C LYS A 298 -32.14 -1.93 1.22
N GLY A 299 -32.76 -2.77 2.03
CA GLY A 299 -34.04 -3.39 1.70
C GLY A 299 -35.03 -2.29 1.38
N GLU A 300 -35.83 -2.47 0.35
CA GLU A 300 -37.11 -1.79 0.26
C GLU A 300 -37.94 -2.37 1.41
N GLU A 301 -38.13 -1.57 2.47
CA GLU A 301 -39.08 -1.87 3.53
C GLU A 301 -40.50 -1.77 2.98
#